data_02ace7013df0461bf2231931ce9bc275
#
_entry.id   02ace7013df0461bf2231931ce9bc275
#
_cell.length_a   1.000
_cell.length_b   1.000
_cell.length_c   1.000
_cell.angle_alpha   90.00
_cell.angle_beta   90.00
_cell.angle_gamma   90.00
#
_symmetry.space_group_name_H-M   'P 1'
#
loop_
_entity.id
_entity.type
_entity.pdbx_description
1 polymer ?
#
loop_
_entity_poly.entity_id
_entity_poly.type
_entity_poly.pdbx_seq_one_letter_code
_entity_poly.pdbx_strand_id
1 'polypeptide(L)'
;MFNTIIIAVGKLKNDGFRRIYTEYKKRITPFAKVEVIEVDAEPSISVTNKLRAQKKEEERIEKVLEKNKGNIFLLSEDGEQFSSSKLAERIVKTNEKTIFIIGGSFGFSDEFKKKYKACSLSLLTFPHELARVVLIEQLYRAITINQRENKYHK
;
A
#
# COMPACT_ATOMS: atom_id res chain seq x y z
N MET A 1 13.82 12.28 -4.91
CA MET A 1 12.82 12.00 -3.84
C MET A 1 11.65 11.26 -4.47
N PHE A 2 11.33 10.08 -4.01
CA PHE A 2 10.16 9.38 -4.53
C PHE A 2 8.87 9.83 -3.82
N ASN A 3 7.75 9.66 -4.50
CA ASN A 3 6.44 10.07 -4.04
C ASN A 3 5.51 8.86 -4.06
N THR A 4 4.90 8.54 -2.92
CA THR A 4 4.03 7.37 -2.76
C THR A 4 2.72 7.77 -2.08
N ILE A 5 1.63 7.26 -2.61
CA ILE A 5 0.32 7.32 -1.95
C ILE A 5 -0.05 5.90 -1.51
N ILE A 6 -0.52 5.79 -0.28
CA ILE A 6 -1.15 4.57 0.23
C ILE A 6 -2.65 4.85 0.36
N ILE A 7 -3.45 4.16 -0.43
CA ILE A 7 -4.91 4.20 -0.29
C ILE A 7 -5.30 2.99 0.57
N ALA A 8 -5.89 3.22 1.71
CA ALA A 8 -6.25 2.16 2.64
C ALA A 8 -7.74 2.16 2.94
N VAL A 9 -8.36 0.99 2.89
CA VAL A 9 -9.75 0.80 3.32
C VAL A 9 -9.78 0.64 4.84
N GLY A 10 -10.45 1.57 5.52
CA GLY A 10 -10.54 1.60 6.97
C GLY A 10 -9.42 2.40 7.63
N LYS A 11 -9.49 2.44 8.95
CA LYS A 11 -8.56 3.21 9.79
C LYS A 11 -7.56 2.29 10.48
N LEU A 12 -6.41 2.84 10.82
CA LEU A 12 -5.44 2.18 11.67
C LEU A 12 -5.86 2.37 13.14
N LYS A 13 -6.58 1.40 13.69
CA LYS A 13 -7.20 1.48 15.02
C LYS A 13 -6.32 0.97 16.15
N ASN A 14 -5.46 -0.01 15.86
CA ASN A 14 -4.56 -0.59 16.87
C ASN A 14 -3.48 0.42 17.24
N ASP A 15 -3.37 0.75 18.53
CA ASP A 15 -2.42 1.76 19.03
C ASP A 15 -0.97 1.35 18.82
N GLY A 16 -0.65 0.06 18.95
CA GLY A 16 0.69 -0.47 18.69
C GLY A 16 1.09 -0.30 17.24
N PHE A 17 0.22 -0.67 16.32
CA PHE A 17 0.46 -0.51 14.88
C PHE A 17 0.56 0.96 14.48
N ARG A 18 -0.30 1.82 15.03
CA ARG A 18 -0.26 3.26 14.80
C ARG A 18 1.07 3.87 15.23
N ARG A 19 1.59 3.45 16.37
CA ARG A 19 2.87 3.90 16.90
C ARG A 19 4.03 3.53 16.00
N ILE A 20 4.08 2.26 15.55
CA ILE A 20 5.11 1.77 14.64
C ILE A 20 5.02 2.50 13.29
N TYR A 21 3.81 2.61 12.74
CA TYR A 21 3.56 3.32 11.49
C TYR A 21 4.06 4.76 11.54
N THR A 22 3.72 5.49 12.60
CA THR A 22 4.12 6.88 12.81
C THR A 22 5.65 7.01 12.89
N GLU A 23 6.32 6.08 13.56
CA GLU A 23 7.78 6.06 13.67
C GLU A 23 8.45 5.91 12.30
N TYR A 24 8.01 4.96 11.48
CA TYR A 24 8.56 4.78 10.14
C TYR A 24 8.25 5.96 9.21
N LYS A 25 7.05 6.49 9.27
CA LYS A 25 6.69 7.68 8.49
C LYS A 25 7.58 8.86 8.82
N LYS A 26 7.88 9.06 10.10
CA LYS A 26 8.80 10.11 10.57
C LYS A 26 10.21 9.93 9.99
N ARG A 27 10.72 8.69 9.95
CA ARG A 27 12.02 8.38 9.38
C ARG A 27 12.06 8.61 7.86
N ILE A 28 10.96 8.40 7.18
CA ILE A 28 10.84 8.56 5.73
C ILE A 28 10.78 10.05 5.33
N THR A 29 10.10 10.88 6.10
CA THR A 29 9.76 12.27 5.75
C THR A 29 10.93 13.11 5.23
N PRO A 30 12.17 13.01 5.77
CA PRO A 30 13.30 13.76 5.21
C PRO A 30 13.71 13.36 3.80
N PHE A 31 13.32 12.17 3.33
CA PHE A 31 13.84 11.57 2.09
C PHE A 31 12.78 11.34 1.01
N ALA A 32 11.52 11.25 1.40
CA ALA A 32 10.44 10.93 0.48
C ALA A 32 9.11 11.47 0.99
N LYS A 33 8.18 11.63 0.07
CA LYS A 33 6.79 11.99 0.42
C LYS A 33 5.94 10.71 0.41
N VAL A 34 5.37 10.38 1.55
CA VAL A 34 4.38 9.30 1.70
C VAL A 34 3.10 9.89 2.25
N GLU A 35 2.04 9.78 1.49
CA GLU A 35 0.71 10.25 1.85
C GLU A 35 -0.22 9.04 2.03
N VAL A 36 -1.07 9.06 3.04
CA VAL A 36 -2.09 8.04 3.24
C VAL A 36 -3.46 8.66 3.05
N ILE A 37 -4.27 8.03 2.22
CA ILE A 37 -5.67 8.39 2.01
C ILE A 37 -6.51 7.21 2.46
N GLU A 38 -7.26 7.38 3.52
CA GLU A 38 -8.17 6.36 4.04
C GLU A 38 -9.55 6.53 3.40
N VAL A 39 -10.14 5.42 2.97
CA VAL A 39 -11.53 5.37 2.52
C VAL A 39 -12.33 4.53 3.51
N ASP A 40 -13.62 4.82 3.64
CA ASP A 40 -14.46 4.13 4.61
C ASP A 40 -14.63 2.65 4.26
N ALA A 41 -14.51 1.81 5.28
CA ALA A 41 -14.80 0.38 5.19
C ALA A 41 -16.30 0.13 5.32
N GLU A 42 -16.81 -0.87 4.62
CA GLU A 42 -18.16 -1.35 4.84
C GLU A 42 -18.25 -2.17 6.14
N PRO A 43 -19.38 -2.10 6.87
CA PRO A 43 -19.55 -2.88 8.09
C PRO A 43 -19.45 -4.39 7.83
N SER A 44 -18.73 -5.11 8.70
CA SER A 44 -18.52 -6.55 8.61
C SER A 44 -19.74 -7.41 8.96
N ILE A 45 -20.87 -6.81 9.31
CA ILE A 45 -22.07 -7.47 9.85
C ILE A 45 -22.83 -8.29 8.80
N SER A 46 -22.59 -8.08 7.50
CA SER A 46 -23.32 -8.80 6.46
C SER A 46 -22.39 -9.59 5.55
N VAL A 47 -21.95 -10.75 6.05
CA VAL A 47 -21.17 -11.74 5.28
C VAL A 47 -21.93 -12.21 4.02
N THR A 48 -23.27 -12.10 4.00
CA THR A 48 -24.13 -12.47 2.87
C THR A 48 -23.99 -11.57 1.64
N ASN A 49 -23.37 -10.39 1.77
CA ASN A 49 -23.18 -9.42 0.70
C ASN A 49 -21.71 -8.99 0.53
N LYS A 50 -20.79 -9.95 0.61
CA LYS A 50 -19.34 -9.69 0.44
C LYS A 50 -19.04 -8.92 -0.86
N LEU A 51 -19.60 -9.35 -1.98
CA LEU A 51 -19.35 -8.70 -3.28
C LEU A 51 -19.87 -7.26 -3.29
N ARG A 52 -21.02 -7.01 -2.69
CA ARG A 52 -21.58 -5.66 -2.59
C ARG A 52 -20.71 -4.75 -1.74
N ALA A 53 -20.21 -5.26 -0.60
CA ALA A 53 -19.29 -4.53 0.25
C ALA A 53 -17.99 -4.22 -0.48
N GLN A 54 -17.40 -5.20 -1.15
CA GLN A 54 -16.21 -5.01 -1.97
C GLN A 54 -16.42 -3.92 -3.02
N LYS A 55 -17.51 -3.97 -3.76
CA LYS A 55 -17.80 -2.97 -4.81
C LYS A 55 -17.95 -1.56 -4.25
N LYS A 56 -18.60 -1.39 -3.11
CA LYS A 56 -18.74 -0.08 -2.47
C LYS A 56 -17.38 0.49 -2.02
N GLU A 57 -16.54 -0.34 -1.43
CA GLU A 57 -15.19 0.04 -1.05
C GLU A 57 -14.34 0.39 -2.29
N GLU A 58 -14.45 -0.41 -3.35
CA GLU A 58 -13.75 -0.19 -4.62
C GLU A 58 -14.20 1.10 -5.32
N GLU A 59 -15.48 1.45 -5.27
CA GLU A 59 -15.98 2.73 -5.79
C GLU A 59 -15.33 3.93 -5.06
N ARG A 60 -15.14 3.83 -3.75
CA ARG A 60 -14.47 4.86 -2.96
C ARG A 60 -12.99 4.99 -3.34
N ILE A 61 -12.33 3.86 -3.57
CA ILE A 61 -10.94 3.82 -4.05
C ILE A 61 -10.85 4.47 -5.43
N GLU A 62 -11.74 4.12 -6.35
CA GLU A 62 -11.74 4.68 -7.72
C GLU A 62 -11.90 6.21 -7.72
N LYS A 63 -12.70 6.78 -6.83
CA LYS A 63 -12.84 8.23 -6.69
C LYS A 63 -11.52 8.90 -6.30
N VAL A 64 -10.74 8.25 -5.43
CA VAL A 64 -9.40 8.74 -5.07
C VAL A 64 -8.46 8.64 -6.26
N LEU A 65 -8.51 7.54 -7.01
CA LEU A 65 -7.67 7.32 -8.19
C LEU A 65 -7.97 8.31 -9.32
N GLU A 66 -9.20 8.78 -9.45
CA GLU A 66 -9.55 9.82 -10.44
C GLU A 66 -8.74 11.10 -10.24
N LYS A 67 -8.41 11.43 -9.00
CA LYS A 67 -7.66 12.65 -8.62
C LYS A 67 -6.16 12.42 -8.48
N ASN A 68 -5.71 11.17 -8.52
CA ASN A 68 -4.32 10.80 -8.27
C ASN A 68 -3.85 9.83 -9.34
N LYS A 69 -2.89 10.25 -10.15
CA LYS A 69 -2.32 9.41 -11.20
C LYS A 69 -0.95 8.88 -10.78
N GLY A 70 -0.63 7.68 -11.22
CA GLY A 70 0.65 7.05 -10.95
C GLY A 70 0.62 5.56 -11.28
N ASN A 71 1.67 4.86 -10.90
CA ASN A 71 1.77 3.41 -11.00
C ASN A 71 0.99 2.78 -9.84
N ILE A 72 -0.04 2.01 -10.15
CA ILE A 72 -0.97 1.46 -9.16
C ILE A 72 -0.64 -0.01 -8.91
N PHE A 73 -0.53 -0.37 -7.63
CA PHE A 73 -0.35 -1.75 -7.16
C PHE A 73 -1.37 -2.07 -6.09
N LEU A 74 -2.16 -3.12 -6.32
CA LEU A 74 -2.98 -3.70 -5.26
C LEU A 74 -2.11 -4.59 -4.37
N LEU A 75 -2.21 -4.46 -3.06
CA LEU A 75 -1.60 -5.42 -2.16
C LEU A 75 -2.51 -6.64 -2.03
N SER A 76 -2.04 -7.77 -2.51
CA SER A 76 -2.76 -9.04 -2.49
C SER A 76 -1.75 -10.18 -2.43
N GLU A 77 -2.03 -11.22 -1.63
CA GLU A 77 -1.19 -12.41 -1.58
C GLU A 77 -1.08 -13.14 -2.92
N ASP A 78 -2.02 -12.93 -3.82
CA ASP A 78 -2.03 -13.49 -5.18
C ASP A 78 -1.15 -12.71 -6.17
N GLY A 79 -0.60 -11.58 -5.75
CA GLY A 79 0.18 -10.69 -6.60
C GLY A 79 1.61 -11.17 -6.84
N GLU A 80 2.31 -10.42 -7.70
CA GLU A 80 3.73 -10.64 -7.95
C GLU A 80 4.54 -10.35 -6.68
N GLN A 81 5.43 -11.28 -6.32
CA GLN A 81 6.33 -11.10 -5.19
C GLN A 81 7.61 -10.39 -5.64
N PHE A 82 8.02 -9.42 -4.83
CA PHE A 82 9.29 -8.73 -5.02
C PHE A 82 10.20 -8.95 -3.82
N SER A 83 11.49 -9.08 -4.08
CA SER A 83 12.48 -8.87 -3.01
C SER A 83 12.46 -7.40 -2.59
N SER A 84 12.95 -7.10 -1.40
CA SER A 84 13.05 -5.70 -0.94
C SER A 84 13.87 -4.83 -1.89
N SER A 85 14.93 -5.39 -2.49
CA SER A 85 15.75 -4.69 -3.48
C SER A 85 14.99 -4.41 -4.77
N LYS A 86 14.21 -5.36 -5.28
CA LYS A 86 13.35 -5.18 -6.45
C LYS A 86 12.26 -4.15 -6.21
N LEU A 87 11.64 -4.19 -5.04
CA LEU A 87 10.63 -3.21 -4.66
C LEU A 87 11.24 -1.80 -4.60
N ALA A 88 12.42 -1.67 -3.97
CA ALA A 88 13.14 -0.42 -3.92
C ALA A 88 13.44 0.13 -5.32
N GLU A 89 13.89 -0.72 -6.23
CA GLU A 89 14.15 -0.35 -7.62
C GLU A 89 12.89 0.18 -8.31
N ARG A 90 11.76 -0.50 -8.14
CA ARG A 90 10.46 -0.09 -8.72
C ARG A 90 9.96 1.25 -8.20
N ILE A 91 10.19 1.54 -6.91
CA ILE A 91 9.70 2.76 -6.27
C ILE A 91 10.62 3.94 -6.53
N VAL A 92 11.93 3.74 -6.38
CA VAL A 92 12.90 4.85 -6.37
C VAL A 92 13.31 5.28 -7.78
N LYS A 93 13.41 4.35 -8.71
CA LYS A 93 13.85 4.64 -10.09
C LYS A 93 12.75 5.15 -11.01
N THR A 94 11.52 5.15 -10.57
CA THR A 94 10.43 5.74 -11.36
C THR A 94 10.31 7.23 -11.09
N ASN A 95 10.08 8.00 -12.16
CA ASN A 95 9.74 9.42 -12.05
C ASN A 95 8.25 9.64 -11.75
N GLU A 96 7.48 8.57 -11.76
CA GLU A 96 6.05 8.62 -11.50
C GLU A 96 5.74 8.29 -10.03
N LYS A 97 4.63 8.84 -9.57
CA LYS A 97 4.07 8.50 -8.26
C LYS A 97 3.69 7.02 -8.21
N THR A 98 4.02 6.35 -7.12
CA THR A 98 3.57 4.97 -6.87
C THR A 98 2.38 4.99 -5.93
N ILE A 99 1.33 4.25 -6.26
CA ILE A 99 0.10 4.17 -5.47
C ILE A 99 -0.09 2.72 -5.05
N PHE A 100 -0.06 2.48 -3.74
CA PHE A 100 -0.41 1.17 -3.17
C PHE A 100 -1.81 1.20 -2.62
N ILE A 101 -2.59 0.17 -2.90
CA ILE A 101 -3.96 0.04 -2.41
C ILE A 101 -4.03 -1.15 -1.46
N ILE A 102 -4.45 -0.88 -0.23
CA ILE A 102 -4.65 -1.90 0.81
C ILE A 102 -6.16 -2.08 1.00
N GLY A 103 -6.65 -3.29 0.72
CA GLY A 103 -8.06 -3.62 0.90
C GLY A 103 -8.45 -3.76 2.36
N GLY A 104 -9.75 -3.75 2.62
CA GLY A 104 -10.31 -4.02 3.94
C GLY A 104 -10.43 -5.52 4.21
N SER A 105 -11.21 -5.87 5.24
CA SER A 105 -11.41 -7.27 5.66
C SER A 105 -12.05 -8.16 4.62
N PHE A 106 -12.74 -7.59 3.64
CA PHE A 106 -13.35 -8.34 2.53
C PHE A 106 -12.38 -8.61 1.37
N GLY A 107 -11.21 -7.98 1.36
CA GLY A 107 -10.29 -8.03 0.22
C GLY A 107 -10.85 -7.31 -1.00
N PHE A 108 -10.39 -7.69 -2.19
CA PHE A 108 -10.82 -7.12 -3.47
C PHE A 108 -11.66 -8.13 -4.26
N SER A 109 -12.59 -7.61 -5.06
CA SER A 109 -13.32 -8.43 -6.03
C SER A 109 -12.39 -8.93 -7.15
N ASP A 110 -12.76 -10.03 -7.79
CA ASP A 110 -12.00 -10.58 -8.93
C ASP A 110 -11.89 -9.57 -10.07
N GLU A 111 -12.95 -8.81 -10.33
CA GLU A 111 -12.96 -7.76 -11.34
C GLU A 111 -11.92 -6.67 -11.05
N PHE A 112 -11.84 -6.20 -9.82
CA PHE A 112 -10.87 -5.19 -9.40
C PHE A 112 -9.43 -5.69 -9.48
N LYS A 113 -9.19 -6.96 -9.08
CA LYS A 113 -7.89 -7.61 -9.19
C LYS A 113 -7.40 -7.74 -10.64
N LYS A 114 -8.32 -7.87 -11.61
CA LYS A 114 -7.97 -7.92 -13.04
C LYS A 114 -7.65 -6.54 -13.61
N LYS A 115 -8.18 -5.49 -13.01
CA LYS A 115 -8.02 -4.12 -13.50
C LYS A 115 -6.66 -3.51 -13.21
N TYR A 116 -6.04 -3.90 -12.09
CA TYR A 116 -4.78 -3.33 -11.62
C TYR A 116 -3.74 -4.42 -11.35
N LYS A 117 -2.46 -4.05 -11.45
CA LYS A 117 -1.36 -4.95 -11.07
C LYS A 117 -1.41 -5.22 -9.57
N ALA A 118 -1.15 -6.46 -9.19
CA ALA A 118 -1.09 -6.87 -7.79
C ALA A 118 0.36 -7.10 -7.35
N CYS A 119 0.67 -6.66 -6.14
CA CYS A 119 1.95 -6.86 -5.47
C CYS A 119 1.70 -7.63 -4.19
N SER A 120 2.44 -8.71 -3.97
CA SER A 120 2.33 -9.53 -2.76
C SER A 120 3.46 -9.19 -1.79
N LEU A 121 3.10 -8.85 -0.56
CA LEU A 121 4.06 -8.70 0.54
C LEU A 121 4.54 -10.07 1.03
N SER A 122 3.70 -11.09 0.91
CA SER A 122 3.95 -12.45 1.35
C SER A 122 2.87 -13.37 0.80
N LEU A 123 3.15 -14.67 0.69
CA LEU A 123 2.12 -15.67 0.44
C LEU A 123 1.18 -15.84 1.63
N LEU A 124 1.57 -15.37 2.80
CA LEU A 124 0.73 -15.32 3.98
C LEU A 124 -0.26 -14.16 3.88
N THR A 125 -1.46 -14.37 4.39
CA THR A 125 -2.47 -13.32 4.50
C THR A 125 -2.22 -12.51 5.76
N PHE A 126 -2.11 -11.18 5.62
CA PHE A 126 -2.00 -10.26 6.76
C PHE A 126 -3.31 -9.53 7.01
N PRO A 127 -3.67 -9.26 8.27
CA PRO A 127 -4.71 -8.28 8.56
C PRO A 127 -4.36 -6.94 7.90
N HIS A 128 -5.36 -6.19 7.46
CA HIS A 128 -5.15 -4.93 6.72
C HIS A 128 -4.31 -3.89 7.48
N GLU A 129 -4.44 -3.83 8.82
CA GLU A 129 -3.64 -2.91 9.63
C GLU A 129 -2.17 -3.33 9.68
N LEU A 130 -1.89 -4.63 9.82
CA LEU A 130 -0.52 -5.15 9.79
C LEU A 130 0.12 -4.97 8.41
N ALA A 131 -0.63 -5.20 7.34
CA ALA A 131 -0.16 -4.97 5.97
C ALA A 131 0.31 -3.52 5.78
N ARG A 132 -0.40 -2.56 6.36
CA ARG A 132 -0.01 -1.14 6.32
C ARG A 132 1.33 -0.90 7.02
N VAL A 133 1.55 -1.55 8.16
CA VAL A 133 2.81 -1.45 8.92
C VAL A 133 3.97 -2.08 8.14
N VAL A 134 3.76 -3.26 7.58
CA VAL A 134 4.77 -3.94 6.77
C VAL A 134 5.14 -3.10 5.54
N LEU A 135 4.15 -2.51 4.88
CA LEU A 135 4.39 -1.65 3.72
C LEU A 135 5.22 -0.41 4.08
N ILE A 136 4.87 0.31 5.14
CA ILE A 136 5.62 1.51 5.51
C ILE A 136 7.07 1.17 5.89
N GLU A 137 7.30 0.03 6.54
CA GLU A 137 8.66 -0.45 6.82
C GLU A 137 9.43 -0.70 5.52
N GLN A 138 8.81 -1.34 4.52
CA GLN A 138 9.45 -1.61 3.24
C GLN A 138 9.72 -0.33 2.43
N LEU A 139 8.89 0.68 2.54
CA LEU A 139 9.17 1.99 1.94
C LEU A 139 10.39 2.66 2.58
N TYR A 140 10.53 2.56 3.89
CA TYR A 140 11.73 3.03 4.58
C TYR A 140 12.97 2.22 4.15
N ARG A 141 12.84 0.91 4.05
CA ARG A 141 13.91 0.03 3.58
C ARG A 141 14.36 0.39 2.16
N ALA A 142 13.44 0.73 1.28
CA ALA A 142 13.74 1.18 -0.08
C ALA A 142 14.65 2.41 -0.09
N ILE A 143 14.42 3.36 0.83
CA ILE A 143 15.29 4.53 0.99
C ILE A 143 16.70 4.11 1.41
N THR A 144 16.80 3.23 2.41
CA THR A 144 18.10 2.79 2.92
C THR A 144 18.90 2.00 1.89
N ILE A 145 18.25 1.17 1.10
CA ILE A 145 18.88 0.42 0.00
C ILE A 145 19.43 1.41 -1.04
N ASN A 146 18.59 2.35 -1.48
CA ASN A 146 18.99 3.34 -2.47
C ASN A 146 20.16 4.21 -2.00
N GLN A 147 20.16 4.61 -0.74
CA GLN A 147 21.27 5.39 -0.17
C GLN A 147 22.58 4.60 -0.13
N ARG A 148 22.54 3.31 0.16
CA ARG A 148 23.72 2.44 0.15
C ARG A 148 24.26 2.27 -1.27
N GLU A 149 23.42 1.99 -2.24
CA GLU A 149 23.82 1.90 -3.64
C GLU A 149 24.49 3.18 -4.12
N ASN A 150 23.93 4.34 -3.79
CA ASN A 150 24.50 5.63 -4.17
C ASN A 150 25.87 5.93 -3.52
N LYS A 151 26.14 5.37 -2.34
CA LYS A 151 27.44 5.51 -1.67
C LYS A 151 28.56 4.70 -2.32
N TYR A 152 28.21 3.58 -3.00
CA TYR A 152 29.18 2.73 -3.68
C TYR A 152 29.47 3.16 -5.12
N HIS A 153 28.69 4.09 -5.67
CA HIS A 153 28.86 4.61 -7.03
C HIS A 153 29.46 6.02 -7.09
N LYS A 154 29.96 6.52 -5.96
CA LYS A 154 30.76 7.75 -5.85
C LYS A 154 32.26 7.38 -5.64
#